data_8fb67f3d31a57ec4ece998c8e7907c02
#
_entry.id   8fb67f3d31a57ec4ece998c8e7907c02
#
_cell.length_a   1.000
_cell.length_b   1.000
_cell.length_c   1.000
_cell.angle_alpha   90.00
_cell.angle_beta   90.00
_cell.angle_gamma   90.00
#
_symmetry.space_group_name_H-M   'P 1'
#
loop_
_entity.id
_entity.type
_entity.pdbx_description
1 polymer ?
#
loop_
_entity_poly.entity_id
_entity_poly.type
_entity_poly.pdbx_seq_one_letter_code
_entity_poly.pdbx_strand_id
1 'polypeptide(L)'
;MVLSRLRQSVHTVSFRSAKVEMNDPQVGRVAAVPYLWPIRYPLDPATTVLLVIDMQKDFCSPGGFIDKIGYDIGATRETIPHIKSVLDTCRRLGFHVAFTRTSYRKDLSNCPLTWQWRSQRTEAPIGSVGPMGRLLVDGEEGWDIIPELYPFPGEVVINKCGRGAFYSTDLDLILREWGVTNVVLTGVTTDVCVHSTMREADDRGYDCLLLEDYTAATEPAGKAAAVQTIKTEGGVFGAVSNAEAFIRAVDG
;
A
#
# COMPACT_ATOMS: atom_id res chain seq x y z
N MET A 1 68.34 12.12 -3.54
CA MET A 1 68.28 11.62 -2.16
C MET A 1 67.44 12.56 -1.35
N VAL A 2 66.24 12.21 -1.08
CA VAL A 2 65.37 12.51 0.08
C VAL A 2 63.92 12.09 -0.33
N LEU A 3 63.59 10.87 0.08
CA LEU A 3 62.19 10.36 0.04
C LEU A 3 61.50 10.81 1.33
N SER A 4 60.61 11.77 1.27
CA SER A 4 59.74 12.14 2.40
C SER A 4 58.40 11.38 2.30
N ARG A 5 58.11 10.70 3.38
CA ARG A 5 56.93 9.84 3.60
C ARG A 5 55.65 10.64 3.61
N LEU A 6 54.74 10.38 2.69
CA LEU A 6 53.34 10.74 2.82
C LEU A 6 52.62 9.62 3.63
N ARG A 7 52.32 9.91 4.89
CA ARG A 7 51.35 9.11 5.66
C ARG A 7 49.97 9.53 5.23
N GLN A 8 49.27 8.66 4.51
CA GLN A 8 47.85 8.80 4.32
C GLN A 8 47.13 8.46 5.62
N SER A 9 46.43 9.45 6.19
CA SER A 9 45.53 9.31 7.31
C SER A 9 44.25 8.62 6.79
N VAL A 10 44.10 7.35 7.09
CA VAL A 10 42.85 6.63 6.86
C VAL A 10 41.87 7.06 7.95
N HIS A 11 40.88 7.90 7.58
CA HIS A 11 39.76 8.21 8.46
C HIS A 11 38.85 6.98 8.51
N THR A 12 38.96 6.23 9.59
CA THR A 12 38.02 5.17 9.90
C THR A 12 36.70 5.81 10.29
N VAL A 13 35.72 5.78 9.37
CA VAL A 13 34.34 6.15 9.69
C VAL A 13 33.77 5.05 10.58
N SER A 14 33.72 5.33 11.88
CA SER A 14 33.05 4.46 12.85
C SER A 14 31.55 4.59 12.67
N PHE A 15 30.93 3.62 12.03
CA PHE A 15 29.49 3.43 12.11
C PHE A 15 29.17 3.02 13.57
N ARG A 16 28.76 3.98 14.39
CA ARG A 16 28.12 3.67 15.66
C ARG A 16 26.80 2.97 15.33
N SER A 17 26.77 1.67 15.50
CA SER A 17 25.53 0.92 15.66
C SER A 17 24.78 1.56 16.84
N ALA A 18 23.73 2.33 16.53
CA ALA A 18 22.78 2.76 17.55
C ALA A 18 22.12 1.49 18.08
N LYS A 19 22.56 1.02 19.25
CA LYS A 19 21.80 0.04 20.01
C LYS A 19 20.47 0.70 20.35
N VAL A 20 19.40 0.22 19.74
CA VAL A 20 18.04 0.56 20.13
C VAL A 20 17.89 0.03 21.56
N GLU A 21 17.84 0.92 22.54
CA GLU A 21 17.53 0.55 23.93
C GLU A 21 16.07 0.09 23.94
N MET A 22 15.86 -1.20 24.16
CA MET A 22 14.54 -1.82 24.26
C MET A 22 13.97 -1.60 25.66
N ASN A 23 13.38 -0.43 25.89
CA ASN A 23 12.50 -0.20 27.03
C ASN A 23 11.10 -0.69 26.65
N ASP A 24 10.45 -1.47 27.50
CA ASP A 24 9.16 -2.17 27.39
C ASP A 24 8.69 -2.42 25.94
N PRO A 25 8.77 -3.66 25.42
CA PRO A 25 8.58 -3.95 24.01
C PRO A 25 7.14 -3.77 23.50
N GLN A 26 6.16 -3.42 24.34
CA GLN A 26 4.75 -3.35 23.94
C GLN A 26 4.18 -1.94 23.80
N VAL A 27 4.76 -0.94 24.43
CA VAL A 27 4.23 0.43 24.38
C VAL A 27 4.58 1.10 23.05
N GLY A 28 3.55 1.60 22.33
CA GLY A 28 3.71 2.31 21.06
C GLY A 28 4.07 1.42 19.88
N ARG A 29 3.68 0.13 19.94
CA ARG A 29 3.84 -0.85 18.84
C ARG A 29 2.57 -1.64 18.60
N VAL A 30 2.37 -2.00 17.35
CA VAL A 30 1.29 -2.90 16.91
C VAL A 30 1.74 -4.35 17.08
N ALA A 31 0.91 -5.19 17.69
CA ALA A 31 1.10 -6.63 17.71
C ALA A 31 0.98 -7.16 16.27
N ALA A 32 2.07 -7.66 15.72
CA ALA A 32 2.18 -8.11 14.33
C ALA A 32 3.07 -9.35 14.20
N VAL A 33 3.03 -9.99 13.06
CA VAL A 33 3.81 -11.19 12.74
C VAL A 33 4.67 -10.88 11.52
N PRO A 34 5.98 -11.19 11.53
CA PRO A 34 6.71 -11.96 12.54
C PRO A 34 7.35 -11.12 13.66
N TYR A 35 7.18 -9.81 13.66
CA TYR A 35 7.72 -8.92 14.70
C TYR A 35 6.73 -7.82 15.07
N LEU A 36 6.93 -7.21 16.26
CA LEU A 36 6.17 -6.02 16.68
C LEU A 36 6.51 -4.83 15.78
N TRP A 37 5.50 -4.20 15.19
CA TRP A 37 5.66 -3.09 14.26
C TRP A 37 5.29 -1.74 14.91
N PRO A 38 5.93 -0.60 14.58
CA PRO A 38 7.06 -0.47 13.65
C PRO A 38 8.40 -0.83 14.31
N ILE A 39 9.43 -1.04 13.46
CA ILE A 39 10.80 -1.26 13.93
C ILE A 39 11.32 -0.02 14.71
N ARG A 40 10.99 1.16 14.21
CA ARG A 40 11.26 2.45 14.87
C ARG A 40 10.04 2.89 15.65
N TYR A 41 10.09 2.78 16.95
CA TYR A 41 8.96 3.10 17.85
C TYR A 41 9.30 4.28 18.78
N PRO A 42 8.28 4.93 19.38
CA PRO A 42 6.85 4.60 19.28
C PRO A 42 6.30 4.89 17.88
N LEU A 43 5.15 4.26 17.56
CA LEU A 43 4.39 4.57 16.36
C LEU A 43 3.96 6.05 16.39
N ASP A 44 4.37 6.78 15.35
CA ASP A 44 4.18 8.22 15.26
C ASP A 44 3.30 8.56 14.03
N PRO A 45 2.15 9.21 14.23
CA PRO A 45 1.30 9.68 13.12
C PRO A 45 2.05 10.56 12.10
N ALA A 46 2.99 11.38 12.55
CA ALA A 46 3.73 12.29 11.68
C ALA A 46 4.70 11.58 10.71
N THR A 47 5.08 10.33 11.02
CA THR A 47 6.00 9.55 10.19
C THR A 47 5.35 8.29 9.59
N THR A 48 4.03 8.19 9.71
CA THR A 48 3.28 7.01 9.26
C THR A 48 2.17 7.42 8.29
N VAL A 49 2.05 6.69 7.17
CA VAL A 49 0.96 6.85 6.21
C VAL A 49 0.05 5.63 6.18
N LEU A 50 -1.26 5.86 6.14
CA LEU A 50 -2.24 4.86 5.74
C LEU A 50 -2.44 4.95 4.23
N LEU A 51 -2.15 3.87 3.50
CA LEU A 51 -2.45 3.73 2.07
C LEU A 51 -3.75 2.93 1.90
N VAL A 52 -4.75 3.58 1.28
CA VAL A 52 -6.01 2.96 0.87
C VAL A 52 -5.93 2.67 -0.63
N ILE A 53 -5.67 1.40 -0.97
CA ILE A 53 -5.27 1.00 -2.32
C ILE A 53 -6.49 0.55 -3.13
N ASP A 54 -6.73 1.23 -4.27
CA ASP A 54 -7.64 0.88 -5.35
C ASP A 54 -9.09 0.55 -4.91
N MET A 55 -9.59 1.24 -3.87
CA MET A 55 -10.98 1.10 -3.45
C MET A 55 -11.93 1.88 -4.38
N GLN A 56 -11.86 1.53 -5.67
CA GLN A 56 -12.62 2.12 -6.78
C GLN A 56 -13.93 1.37 -7.02
N LYS A 57 -14.92 2.01 -7.63
CA LYS A 57 -16.18 1.36 -8.03
C LYS A 57 -15.91 0.18 -8.98
N ASP A 58 -14.92 0.27 -9.87
CA ASP A 58 -14.50 -0.82 -10.77
C ASP A 58 -14.01 -2.08 -10.02
N PHE A 59 -13.51 -1.94 -8.80
CA PHE A 59 -13.09 -3.08 -7.97
C PHE A 59 -14.12 -3.50 -6.92
N CYS A 60 -15.04 -2.60 -6.55
CA CYS A 60 -15.91 -2.79 -5.39
C CYS A 60 -17.40 -2.84 -5.70
N SER A 61 -17.82 -2.55 -6.94
CA SER A 61 -19.24 -2.40 -7.27
C SER A 61 -19.70 -3.38 -8.34
N PRO A 62 -20.99 -3.80 -8.30
CA PRO A 62 -21.58 -4.58 -9.39
C PRO A 62 -21.44 -3.87 -10.72
N GLY A 63 -21.06 -4.59 -11.76
CA GLY A 63 -20.81 -4.07 -13.10
C GLY A 63 -19.43 -3.43 -13.28
N GLY A 64 -18.60 -3.36 -12.23
CA GLY A 64 -17.20 -2.94 -12.31
C GLY A 64 -16.30 -3.98 -12.93
N PHE A 65 -15.02 -3.66 -13.02
CA PHE A 65 -14.01 -4.51 -13.69
C PHE A 65 -13.93 -5.92 -13.09
N ILE A 66 -13.82 -6.04 -11.75
CA ILE A 66 -13.67 -7.35 -11.08
C ILE A 66 -14.93 -8.21 -11.30
N ASP A 67 -16.11 -7.64 -11.12
CA ASP A 67 -17.39 -8.34 -11.38
C ASP A 67 -17.51 -8.78 -12.85
N LYS A 68 -17.14 -7.91 -13.78
CA LYS A 68 -17.21 -8.18 -15.22
C LYS A 68 -16.25 -9.26 -15.71
N ILE A 69 -15.11 -9.45 -15.05
CA ILE A 69 -14.20 -10.56 -15.36
C ILE A 69 -14.56 -11.86 -14.64
N GLY A 70 -15.72 -11.88 -13.95
CA GLY A 70 -16.33 -13.10 -13.40
C GLY A 70 -15.94 -13.44 -11.96
N TYR A 71 -15.34 -12.52 -11.20
CA TYR A 71 -15.04 -12.75 -9.78
C TYR A 71 -16.10 -12.17 -8.86
N ASP A 72 -16.31 -12.84 -7.73
CA ASP A 72 -17.17 -12.34 -6.67
C ASP A 72 -16.52 -11.14 -5.95
N ILE A 73 -17.25 -10.03 -5.92
CA ILE A 73 -16.84 -8.81 -5.21
C ILE A 73 -17.23 -8.82 -3.73
N GLY A 74 -17.87 -9.87 -3.23
CA GLY A 74 -18.35 -9.99 -1.86
C GLY A 74 -17.21 -9.74 -0.84
N ALA A 75 -16.09 -10.47 -0.99
CA ALA A 75 -14.92 -10.31 -0.13
C ALA A 75 -14.35 -8.88 -0.16
N THR A 76 -14.34 -8.23 -1.32
CA THR A 76 -13.91 -6.82 -1.43
C THR A 76 -14.86 -5.89 -0.69
N ARG A 77 -16.17 -6.09 -0.83
CA ARG A 77 -17.16 -5.26 -0.15
C ARG A 77 -17.18 -5.43 1.36
N GLU A 78 -16.89 -6.62 1.85
CA GLU A 78 -16.75 -6.91 3.28
C GLU A 78 -15.62 -6.10 3.94
N THR A 79 -14.57 -5.73 3.20
CA THR A 79 -13.48 -4.90 3.74
C THR A 79 -13.86 -3.43 3.93
N ILE A 80 -14.90 -2.92 3.25
CA ILE A 80 -15.24 -1.49 3.22
C ILE A 80 -15.48 -0.91 4.62
N PRO A 81 -16.38 -1.48 5.48
CA PRO A 81 -16.61 -0.95 6.81
C PRO A 81 -15.34 -1.01 7.69
N HIS A 82 -14.50 -2.02 7.48
CA HIS A 82 -13.26 -2.17 8.20
C HIS A 82 -12.24 -1.10 7.81
N ILE A 83 -12.01 -0.90 6.50
CA ILE A 83 -11.14 0.17 5.99
C ILE A 83 -11.63 1.53 6.46
N LYS A 84 -12.95 1.76 6.45
CA LYS A 84 -13.52 3.00 6.96
C LYS A 84 -13.18 3.25 8.42
N SER A 85 -13.24 2.24 9.26
CA SER A 85 -12.92 2.35 10.69
C SER A 85 -11.47 2.79 10.92
N VAL A 86 -10.47 2.16 10.24
CA VAL A 86 -9.08 2.58 10.39
C VAL A 86 -8.82 3.94 9.76
N LEU A 87 -9.46 4.25 8.63
CA LEU A 87 -9.35 5.53 7.95
C LEU A 87 -9.85 6.67 8.85
N ASP A 88 -11.02 6.52 9.47
CA ASP A 88 -11.58 7.51 10.40
C ASP A 88 -10.68 7.68 11.64
N THR A 89 -10.09 6.58 12.13
CA THR A 89 -9.14 6.62 13.25
C THR A 89 -7.86 7.35 12.87
N CYS A 90 -7.26 7.04 11.72
CA CYS A 90 -6.05 7.71 11.24
C CYS A 90 -6.28 9.20 11.00
N ARG A 91 -7.42 9.59 10.40
CA ARG A 91 -7.82 10.99 10.21
C ARG A 91 -7.93 11.73 11.56
N ARG A 92 -8.59 11.14 12.52
CA ARG A 92 -8.78 11.71 13.88
C ARG A 92 -7.46 11.92 14.61
N LEU A 93 -6.51 11.01 14.43
CA LEU A 93 -5.21 11.04 15.12
C LEU A 93 -4.11 11.78 14.32
N GLY A 94 -4.42 12.29 13.14
CA GLY A 94 -3.48 13.11 12.35
C GLY A 94 -2.42 12.29 11.60
N PHE A 95 -2.68 11.02 11.32
CA PHE A 95 -1.86 10.24 10.40
C PHE A 95 -1.92 10.81 8.98
N HIS A 96 -0.84 10.66 8.22
CA HIS A 96 -0.93 10.87 6.80
C HIS A 96 -1.83 9.82 6.15
N VAL A 97 -2.65 10.26 5.20
CA VAL A 97 -3.54 9.37 4.43
C VAL A 97 -3.31 9.62 2.95
N ALA A 98 -3.16 8.54 2.19
CA ALA A 98 -3.12 8.61 0.74
C ALA A 98 -3.92 7.45 0.13
N PHE A 99 -4.50 7.72 -1.04
CA PHE A 99 -5.30 6.80 -1.80
C PHE A 99 -4.62 6.47 -3.12
N THR A 100 -4.92 5.31 -3.68
CA THR A 100 -4.53 5.01 -5.05
C THR A 100 -5.72 4.66 -5.91
N ARG A 101 -5.60 4.94 -7.22
CA ARG A 101 -6.53 4.49 -8.25
C ARG A 101 -5.74 3.87 -9.39
N THR A 102 -6.07 2.66 -9.81
CA THR A 102 -5.64 2.15 -11.11
C THR A 102 -6.28 3.04 -12.19
N SER A 103 -5.45 3.65 -13.04
CA SER A 103 -5.86 4.73 -13.91
C SER A 103 -5.18 4.63 -15.27
N TYR A 104 -5.96 4.44 -16.32
CA TYR A 104 -5.48 4.49 -17.69
C TYR A 104 -6.05 5.71 -18.40
N ARG A 105 -5.22 6.36 -19.22
CA ARG A 105 -5.65 7.50 -20.05
C ARG A 105 -6.72 7.06 -21.04
N LYS A 106 -7.53 8.00 -21.51
CA LYS A 106 -8.62 7.74 -22.46
C LYS A 106 -8.16 7.07 -23.75
N ASP A 107 -6.94 7.35 -24.20
CA ASP A 107 -6.29 6.72 -25.36
C ASP A 107 -5.52 5.44 -25.02
N LEU A 108 -5.49 5.03 -23.76
CA LEU A 108 -4.74 3.89 -23.23
C LEU A 108 -3.23 3.98 -23.45
N SER A 109 -2.66 5.16 -23.74
CA SER A 109 -1.23 5.35 -24.03
C SER A 109 -0.31 4.98 -22.88
N ASN A 110 -0.82 5.00 -21.61
CA ASN A 110 -0.10 4.56 -20.42
C ASN A 110 -0.43 3.12 -19.99
N CYS A 111 -1.22 2.38 -20.76
CA CYS A 111 -1.48 0.95 -20.52
C CYS A 111 -0.52 0.12 -21.38
N PRO A 112 0.40 -0.68 -20.79
CA PRO A 112 1.32 -1.49 -21.56
C PRO A 112 0.60 -2.42 -22.55
N LEU A 113 1.11 -2.55 -23.78
CA LEU A 113 0.52 -3.41 -24.82
C LEU A 113 0.31 -4.85 -24.34
N THR A 114 1.25 -5.37 -23.53
CA THR A 114 1.11 -6.72 -22.95
C THR A 114 -0.08 -6.84 -22.00
N TRP A 115 -0.46 -5.74 -21.30
CA TRP A 115 -1.60 -5.74 -20.41
C TRP A 115 -2.91 -5.59 -21.17
N GLN A 116 -2.94 -4.73 -22.18
CA GLN A 116 -4.06 -4.64 -23.11
C GLN A 116 -4.32 -6.00 -23.75
N TRP A 117 -3.28 -6.66 -24.28
CA TRP A 117 -3.39 -7.98 -24.89
C TRP A 117 -3.90 -9.04 -23.91
N ARG A 118 -3.38 -9.08 -22.67
CA ARG A 118 -3.85 -10.04 -21.66
C ARG A 118 -5.31 -9.80 -21.29
N SER A 119 -5.71 -8.54 -21.12
CA SER A 119 -7.08 -8.20 -20.75
C SER A 119 -8.10 -8.58 -21.85
N GLN A 120 -7.71 -8.57 -23.12
CA GLN A 120 -8.55 -9.05 -24.23
C GLN A 120 -8.91 -10.54 -24.14
N ARG A 121 -8.24 -11.29 -23.27
CA ARG A 121 -8.53 -12.71 -23.00
C ARG A 121 -9.60 -12.89 -21.91
N THR A 122 -10.07 -11.82 -21.32
CA THR A 122 -11.17 -11.80 -20.35
C THR A 122 -12.42 -11.22 -21.00
N GLU A 123 -13.55 -11.37 -20.35
CA GLU A 123 -14.83 -10.80 -20.81
C GLU A 123 -14.90 -9.27 -20.68
N ALA A 124 -13.96 -8.68 -19.95
CA ALA A 124 -13.91 -7.25 -19.66
C ALA A 124 -12.51 -6.66 -19.96
N PRO A 125 -12.13 -6.45 -21.21
CA PRO A 125 -10.87 -5.81 -21.57
C PRO A 125 -10.72 -4.43 -20.94
N ILE A 126 -9.51 -4.07 -20.54
CA ILE A 126 -9.20 -2.72 -20.06
C ILE A 126 -9.64 -1.68 -21.10
N GLY A 127 -10.41 -0.69 -20.67
CA GLY A 127 -10.94 0.35 -21.54
C GLY A 127 -12.18 -0.03 -22.32
N SER A 128 -12.72 -1.27 -22.20
CA SER A 128 -14.02 -1.63 -22.75
C SER A 128 -15.16 -0.93 -21.99
N VAL A 129 -16.29 -0.74 -22.66
CA VAL A 129 -17.46 -0.07 -22.08
C VAL A 129 -18.17 -1.01 -21.11
N GLY A 130 -18.35 -0.56 -19.89
CA GLY A 130 -19.15 -1.18 -18.85
C GLY A 130 -20.34 -0.29 -18.41
N PRO A 131 -21.11 -0.72 -17.42
CA PRO A 131 -22.25 0.06 -16.91
C PRO A 131 -21.88 1.41 -16.30
N MET A 132 -20.65 1.54 -15.80
CA MET A 132 -20.13 2.76 -15.17
C MET A 132 -19.05 3.45 -16.03
N GLY A 133 -19.20 3.36 -17.36
CA GLY A 133 -18.25 3.92 -18.31
C GLY A 133 -17.16 2.92 -18.75
N ARG A 134 -16.05 3.42 -19.25
CA ARG A 134 -14.93 2.58 -19.72
C ARG A 134 -14.12 2.09 -18.53
N LEU A 135 -13.95 0.78 -18.43
CA LEU A 135 -13.30 0.11 -17.30
C LEU A 135 -11.86 0.61 -17.07
N LEU A 136 -11.58 1.07 -15.84
CA LEU A 136 -10.29 1.57 -15.36
C LEU A 136 -9.76 2.81 -16.11
N VAL A 137 -10.62 3.53 -16.83
CA VAL A 137 -10.23 4.72 -17.59
C VAL A 137 -10.49 5.99 -16.79
N ASP A 138 -9.51 6.87 -16.80
CA ASP A 138 -9.51 8.14 -16.09
C ASP A 138 -10.75 9.00 -16.42
N GLY A 139 -11.44 9.44 -15.36
CA GLY A 139 -12.62 10.29 -15.42
C GLY A 139 -13.94 9.55 -15.68
N GLU A 140 -13.93 8.24 -15.81
CA GLU A 140 -15.15 7.43 -15.88
C GLU A 140 -15.72 7.19 -14.47
N GLU A 141 -17.03 6.88 -14.38
CA GLU A 141 -17.65 6.66 -13.06
C GLU A 141 -17.06 5.47 -12.31
N GLY A 142 -16.79 4.34 -13.01
CA GLY A 142 -16.21 3.14 -12.43
C GLY A 142 -14.79 3.34 -11.88
N TRP A 143 -14.05 4.26 -12.50
CA TRP A 143 -12.69 4.60 -12.10
C TRP A 143 -12.61 5.31 -10.75
N ASP A 144 -13.64 6.00 -10.29
CA ASP A 144 -13.58 6.80 -9.07
C ASP A 144 -13.67 5.94 -7.79
N ILE A 145 -13.16 6.49 -6.69
CA ILE A 145 -13.21 5.85 -5.37
C ILE A 145 -14.66 5.74 -4.91
N ILE A 146 -14.98 4.64 -4.22
CA ILE A 146 -16.32 4.41 -3.68
C ILE A 146 -16.72 5.50 -2.68
N PRO A 147 -18.00 5.88 -2.60
CA PRO A 147 -18.46 6.97 -1.73
C PRO A 147 -18.14 6.77 -0.26
N GLU A 148 -18.16 5.52 0.23
CA GLU A 148 -17.93 5.17 1.63
C GLU A 148 -16.52 5.50 2.13
N LEU A 149 -15.54 5.54 1.21
CA LEU A 149 -14.12 5.78 1.50
C LEU A 149 -13.57 7.00 0.76
N TYR A 150 -14.45 7.89 0.30
CA TYR A 150 -14.04 9.02 -0.53
C TYR A 150 -13.02 9.92 0.18
N PRO A 151 -11.96 10.37 -0.52
CA PRO A 151 -10.95 11.25 0.04
C PRO A 151 -11.52 12.59 0.49
N PHE A 152 -11.03 13.12 1.61
CA PHE A 152 -11.34 14.48 2.01
C PHE A 152 -10.55 15.50 1.17
N PRO A 153 -11.03 16.75 1.06
CA PRO A 153 -10.26 17.81 0.41
C PRO A 153 -8.87 17.95 1.04
N GLY A 154 -7.84 17.84 0.21
CA GLY A 154 -6.44 17.92 0.65
C GLY A 154 -5.77 16.56 0.88
N GLU A 155 -6.51 15.45 0.94
CA GLU A 155 -5.90 14.13 0.94
C GLU A 155 -5.37 13.75 -0.44
N VAL A 156 -4.23 13.08 -0.46
CA VAL A 156 -3.53 12.72 -1.71
C VAL A 156 -4.18 11.52 -2.38
N VAL A 157 -4.40 11.63 -3.69
CA VAL A 157 -4.87 10.52 -4.53
C VAL A 157 -3.88 10.29 -5.67
N ILE A 158 -3.27 9.11 -5.68
CA ILE A 158 -2.27 8.68 -6.67
C ILE A 158 -2.96 7.91 -7.80
N ASN A 159 -2.93 8.45 -8.99
CA ASN A 159 -3.35 7.73 -10.20
C ASN A 159 -2.18 6.91 -10.73
N LYS A 160 -2.28 5.59 -10.66
CA LYS A 160 -1.22 4.67 -11.06
C LYS A 160 -1.58 3.85 -12.28
N CYS A 161 -0.64 3.69 -13.20
CA CYS A 161 -0.77 2.78 -14.33
C CYS A 161 -0.10 1.41 -14.07
N GLY A 162 0.70 1.31 -13.01
CA GLY A 162 1.36 0.09 -12.55
C GLY A 162 0.50 -0.76 -11.60
N ARG A 163 0.97 -1.97 -11.28
CA ARG A 163 0.36 -2.75 -10.19
C ARG A 163 0.73 -2.15 -8.85
N GLY A 164 2.02 -1.88 -8.62
CA GLY A 164 2.47 -1.13 -7.47
C GLY A 164 2.20 0.37 -7.59
N ALA A 165 2.16 1.04 -6.46
CA ALA A 165 1.78 2.44 -6.38
C ALA A 165 2.96 3.41 -6.61
N PHE A 166 4.19 2.92 -6.58
CA PHE A 166 5.38 3.76 -6.78
C PHE A 166 5.82 3.82 -8.25
N TYR A 167 5.42 2.82 -9.06
CA TYR A 167 5.82 2.78 -10.46
C TYR A 167 5.21 3.95 -11.26
N SER A 168 6.07 4.82 -11.77
CA SER A 168 5.68 5.98 -12.62
C SER A 168 4.67 6.93 -11.96
N THR A 169 4.81 7.15 -10.64
CA THR A 169 4.02 8.08 -9.84
C THR A 169 4.94 8.97 -9.01
N ASP A 170 4.36 9.96 -8.38
CA ASP A 170 5.04 10.85 -7.43
C ASP A 170 4.90 10.41 -5.96
N LEU A 171 4.38 9.20 -5.69
CA LEU A 171 4.14 8.71 -4.32
C LEU A 171 5.41 8.76 -3.45
N ASP A 172 6.55 8.27 -3.95
CA ASP A 172 7.79 8.27 -3.15
C ASP A 172 8.24 9.70 -2.80
N LEU A 173 8.13 10.64 -3.74
CA LEU A 173 8.43 12.05 -3.48
C LEU A 173 7.55 12.59 -2.36
N ILE A 174 6.24 12.39 -2.44
CA ILE A 174 5.27 12.85 -1.45
C ILE A 174 5.56 12.27 -0.06
N LEU A 175 5.79 10.95 0.02
CA LEU A 175 6.09 10.29 1.29
C LEU A 175 7.39 10.81 1.90
N ARG A 176 8.43 11.07 1.08
CA ARG A 176 9.70 11.67 1.55
C ARG A 176 9.51 13.09 2.07
N GLU A 177 8.74 13.93 1.37
CA GLU A 177 8.42 15.29 1.80
C GLU A 177 7.62 15.30 3.11
N TRP A 178 6.77 14.33 3.35
CA TRP A 178 6.07 14.16 4.62
C TRP A 178 6.94 13.58 5.74
N GLY A 179 8.16 13.13 5.45
CA GLY A 179 9.03 12.47 6.42
C GLY A 179 8.55 11.07 6.82
N VAL A 180 7.72 10.45 5.99
CA VAL A 180 7.18 9.10 6.24
C VAL A 180 8.29 8.06 6.23
N THR A 181 8.28 7.20 7.22
CA THR A 181 9.14 6.02 7.34
C THR A 181 8.34 4.71 7.44
N ASN A 182 7.06 4.82 7.81
CA ASN A 182 6.19 3.68 8.07
C ASN A 182 4.98 3.72 7.13
N VAL A 183 4.65 2.58 6.51
CA VAL A 183 3.55 2.45 5.55
C VAL A 183 2.59 1.38 6.02
N VAL A 184 1.34 1.76 6.29
CA VAL A 184 0.23 0.84 6.60
C VAL A 184 -0.59 0.62 5.33
N LEU A 185 -0.75 -0.64 4.91
CA LEU A 185 -1.40 -0.99 3.64
C LEU A 185 -2.77 -1.63 3.87
N THR A 186 -3.76 -1.12 3.12
CA THR A 186 -5.14 -1.62 3.08
C THR A 186 -5.65 -1.60 1.64
N GLY A 187 -6.81 -2.20 1.37
CA GLY A 187 -7.46 -2.14 0.05
C GLY A 187 -7.30 -3.40 -0.78
N VAL A 188 -7.32 -3.26 -2.11
CA VAL A 188 -7.43 -4.38 -3.05
C VAL A 188 -6.48 -4.28 -4.24
N THR A 189 -6.12 -5.42 -4.88
CA THR A 189 -6.26 -6.79 -4.31
C THR A 189 -5.01 -7.15 -3.55
N THR A 190 -5.15 -7.95 -2.49
CA THR A 190 -4.06 -8.31 -1.57
C THR A 190 -2.83 -8.83 -2.30
N ASP A 191 -3.04 -9.74 -3.25
CA ASP A 191 -2.02 -10.48 -3.99
C ASP A 191 -1.45 -9.73 -5.19
N VAL A 192 -2.10 -8.64 -5.63
CA VAL A 192 -1.65 -7.86 -6.79
C VAL A 192 -1.26 -6.45 -6.37
N CYS A 193 -2.21 -5.49 -6.31
CA CYS A 193 -1.85 -4.08 -6.13
C CYS A 193 -1.27 -3.80 -4.73
N VAL A 194 -1.86 -4.41 -3.69
CA VAL A 194 -1.38 -4.22 -2.31
C VAL A 194 0.01 -4.82 -2.13
N HIS A 195 0.20 -6.09 -2.49
CA HIS A 195 1.49 -6.76 -2.33
C HIS A 195 2.59 -6.19 -3.24
N SER A 196 2.24 -5.77 -4.48
CA SER A 196 3.21 -5.07 -5.34
C SER A 196 3.64 -3.74 -4.73
N THR A 197 2.70 -2.96 -4.18
CA THR A 197 3.01 -1.70 -3.49
C THR A 197 3.87 -1.93 -2.27
N MET A 198 3.60 -2.98 -1.48
CA MET A 198 4.38 -3.32 -0.30
C MET A 198 5.83 -3.66 -0.64
N ARG A 199 6.07 -4.47 -1.68
CA ARG A 199 7.42 -4.78 -2.18
C ARG A 199 8.16 -3.55 -2.67
N GLU A 200 7.48 -2.70 -3.43
CA GLU A 200 8.08 -1.43 -3.91
C GLU A 200 8.40 -0.47 -2.75
N ALA A 201 7.60 -0.47 -1.68
CA ALA A 201 7.84 0.31 -0.47
C ALA A 201 9.05 -0.23 0.31
N ASP A 202 9.12 -1.55 0.51
CA ASP A 202 10.24 -2.23 1.17
C ASP A 202 11.57 -1.98 0.44
N ASP A 203 11.60 -2.13 -0.88
CA ASP A 203 12.76 -1.81 -1.73
C ASP A 203 13.27 -0.35 -1.57
N ARG A 204 12.39 0.56 -1.10
CA ARG A 204 12.71 1.98 -0.82
C ARG A 204 13.05 2.25 0.63
N GLY A 205 13.01 1.22 1.49
CA GLY A 205 13.37 1.29 2.91
C GLY A 205 12.27 1.79 3.82
N TYR A 206 11.00 1.71 3.40
CA TYR A 206 9.86 1.93 4.28
C TYR A 206 9.60 0.68 5.14
N ASP A 207 9.24 0.88 6.41
CA ASP A 207 8.78 -0.19 7.27
C ASP A 207 7.27 -0.44 7.04
N CYS A 208 6.93 -1.61 6.52
CA CYS A 208 5.61 -1.90 5.99
C CYS A 208 4.77 -2.78 6.93
N LEU A 209 3.49 -2.41 7.12
CA LEU A 209 2.49 -3.18 7.83
C LEU A 209 1.30 -3.46 6.93
N LEU A 210 1.01 -4.73 6.68
CA LEU A 210 -0.25 -5.14 6.05
C LEU A 210 -1.32 -5.35 7.12
N LEU A 211 -2.47 -4.70 6.99
CA LEU A 211 -3.67 -5.03 7.76
C LEU A 211 -4.47 -6.10 7.01
N GLU A 212 -4.26 -7.37 7.38
CA GLU A 212 -4.74 -8.53 6.61
C GLU A 212 -6.27 -8.54 6.44
N ASP A 213 -7.01 -8.22 7.50
CA ASP A 213 -8.47 -8.17 7.52
C ASP A 213 -9.06 -6.97 6.74
N TYR A 214 -8.20 -6.00 6.37
CA TYR A 214 -8.56 -4.81 5.58
C TYR A 214 -8.08 -4.91 4.13
N THR A 215 -7.80 -6.12 3.66
CA THR A 215 -7.50 -6.40 2.26
C THR A 215 -8.31 -7.58 1.76
N ALA A 216 -8.60 -7.62 0.47
CA ALA A 216 -9.24 -8.74 -0.20
C ALA A 216 -8.53 -9.09 -1.52
N ALA A 217 -8.61 -10.34 -1.92
CA ALA A 217 -8.17 -10.82 -3.23
C ALA A 217 -9.36 -11.44 -3.97
N THR A 218 -9.24 -11.58 -5.28
CA THR A 218 -10.25 -12.27 -6.10
C THR A 218 -10.36 -13.75 -5.74
N GLU A 219 -9.24 -14.34 -5.32
CA GLU A 219 -9.17 -15.74 -4.90
C GLU A 219 -8.61 -15.83 -3.47
N PRO A 220 -9.28 -16.55 -2.54
CA PRO A 220 -8.81 -16.70 -1.16
C PRO A 220 -7.40 -17.30 -1.07
N ALA A 221 -7.05 -18.24 -1.96
CA ALA A 221 -5.73 -18.84 -2.01
C ALA A 221 -4.64 -17.83 -2.39
N GLY A 222 -4.94 -16.88 -3.28
CA GLY A 222 -4.03 -15.78 -3.65
C GLY A 222 -3.75 -14.88 -2.45
N LYS A 223 -4.78 -14.48 -1.71
CA LYS A 223 -4.62 -13.73 -0.45
C LYS A 223 -3.73 -14.47 0.54
N ALA A 224 -4.05 -15.74 0.83
CA ALA A 224 -3.29 -16.54 1.78
C ALA A 224 -1.81 -16.68 1.40
N ALA A 225 -1.52 -16.91 0.12
CA ALA A 225 -0.15 -17.01 -0.39
C ALA A 225 0.61 -15.68 -0.26
N ALA A 226 -0.01 -14.56 -0.60
CA ALA A 226 0.59 -13.23 -0.46
C ALA A 226 0.92 -12.90 1.00
N VAL A 227 -0.04 -13.12 1.91
CA VAL A 227 0.15 -12.91 3.36
C VAL A 227 1.25 -13.81 3.92
N GLN A 228 1.28 -15.08 3.50
CA GLN A 228 2.34 -16.00 3.93
C GLN A 228 3.71 -15.54 3.43
N THR A 229 3.80 -15.08 2.18
CA THR A 229 5.07 -14.59 1.61
C THR A 229 5.64 -13.41 2.41
N ILE A 230 4.79 -12.49 2.87
CA ILE A 230 5.24 -11.34 3.69
C ILE A 230 5.91 -11.82 4.98
N LYS A 231 5.38 -12.87 5.61
CA LYS A 231 5.85 -13.38 6.91
C LYS A 231 7.12 -14.23 6.83
N THR A 232 7.53 -14.69 5.63
CA THR A 232 8.71 -15.54 5.45
C THR A 232 10.02 -14.80 5.76
N GLU A 233 11.08 -15.54 6.02
CA GLU A 233 12.43 -15.01 6.24
C GLU A 233 12.52 -13.91 7.32
N GLY A 234 11.64 -13.98 8.32
CA GLY A 234 11.61 -12.96 9.39
C GLY A 234 10.86 -11.69 9.05
N GLY A 235 10.04 -11.71 8.00
CA GLY A 235 9.28 -10.56 7.50
C GLY A 235 9.97 -9.87 6.34
N VAL A 236 10.21 -10.63 5.25
CA VAL A 236 11.00 -10.18 4.09
C VAL A 236 10.46 -8.92 3.42
N PHE A 237 9.17 -8.61 3.57
CA PHE A 237 8.55 -7.39 3.05
C PHE A 237 7.90 -6.54 4.14
N GLY A 238 8.08 -6.88 5.42
CA GLY A 238 7.46 -6.20 6.55
C GLY A 238 6.67 -7.13 7.45
N ALA A 239 5.66 -6.59 8.13
CA ALA A 239 4.84 -7.33 9.07
C ALA A 239 3.36 -7.38 8.66
N VAL A 240 2.63 -8.32 9.25
CA VAL A 240 1.18 -8.49 9.07
C VAL A 240 0.50 -8.39 10.42
N SER A 241 -0.57 -7.64 10.48
CA SER A 241 -1.42 -7.49 11.66
C SER A 241 -2.89 -7.46 11.25
N ASN A 242 -3.75 -7.25 12.23
CA ASN A 242 -5.15 -6.95 12.02
C ASN A 242 -5.49 -5.53 12.53
N ALA A 243 -6.68 -5.09 12.16
CA ALA A 243 -7.16 -3.77 12.50
C ALA A 243 -7.32 -3.54 14.00
N GLU A 244 -7.82 -4.54 14.73
CA GLU A 244 -8.00 -4.42 16.18
C GLU A 244 -6.67 -4.14 16.88
N ALA A 245 -5.62 -4.87 16.50
CA ALA A 245 -4.28 -4.65 17.06
C ALA A 245 -3.72 -3.28 16.71
N PHE A 246 -3.94 -2.81 15.45
CA PHE A 246 -3.52 -1.48 15.03
C PHE A 246 -4.28 -0.39 15.80
N ILE A 247 -5.60 -0.43 15.81
CA ILE A 247 -6.43 0.57 16.50
C ILE A 247 -6.11 0.61 18.00
N ARG A 248 -5.94 -0.54 18.65
CA ARG A 248 -5.54 -0.60 20.07
C ARG A 248 -4.19 0.07 20.32
N ALA A 249 -3.22 -0.09 19.40
CA ALA A 249 -1.89 0.50 19.55
C ALA A 249 -1.89 2.03 19.37
N VAL A 250 -2.84 2.60 18.62
CA VAL A 250 -2.90 4.03 18.34
C VAL A 250 -3.91 4.80 19.24
N ASP A 251 -4.91 4.11 19.82
CA ASP A 251 -5.91 4.70 20.73
C ASP A 251 -5.57 4.55 22.21
N GLY A 252 -4.61 3.69 22.57
CA GLY A 252 -4.18 3.41 23.95
C GLY A 252 -3.06 4.31 24.37
#